data_90033b312d91439c3c536d9be58e79d5
#
_entry.id   90033b312d91439c3c536d9be58e79d5
#
_cell.length_a   1.000
_cell.length_b   1.000
_cell.length_c   1.000
_cell.angle_alpha   90.00
_cell.angle_beta   90.00
_cell.angle_gamma   90.00
#
_symmetry.space_group_name_H-M   'P 1'
#
loop_
_entity.id
_entity.type
_entity.pdbx_description
1 polymer ?
#
loop_
_entity_poly.entity_id
_entity_poly.type
_entity_poly.pdbx_seq_one_letter_code
_entity_poly.pdbx_strand_id
1 'polypeptide(L)'
;MLMPCSNFSLLILSLTLLSACQPEPSATFCLSPESLGSTVNIQGGEFQFGDNRFYIDEGPASRTTVASFNIDRHEVTNAQFSAFVEATGYLTAAEVGLSEADFPNLPAQYRVPGSMVFVPPADDQPSSPAQWWQFIADANWRHPYGPDSDIVGKDTYPVVQLTHQDAQAYAQWLGRRLPSEIEWEYAARGGLDGAVYSWGDEKPHDGKAKANTWQGLFPHVNLAEDGYTGSAPVGCYAANGLGLVDTTGNVWEWTNTPYGPDRKRDYGSNGFDPQQPGVKVKALKGGSFLCADNYCQRYRPAARQAQDVTVASPHIGFRTVADGLGDS
;
A
#
# COMPACT_ATOMS: atom_id res chain seq x y z
N MET A 1 62.15 42.91 57.53
CA MET A 1 61.58 43.58 56.31
C MET A 1 60.58 42.68 55.71
N LEU A 2 59.33 42.96 56.02
CA LEU A 2 58.12 42.09 55.71
C LEU A 2 57.54 42.51 54.38
N MET A 3 57.35 41.54 53.47
CA MET A 3 56.52 41.71 52.26
C MET A 3 55.19 40.99 52.44
N PRO A 4 54.08 41.58 51.97
CA PRO A 4 52.72 40.98 52.16
C PRO A 4 52.36 40.00 51.06
N CYS A 5 51.64 38.95 51.47
CA CYS A 5 50.98 37.98 50.59
C CYS A 5 49.82 38.63 49.83
N SER A 6 49.81 38.45 48.51
CA SER A 6 48.76 38.84 47.66
C SER A 6 47.77 37.66 47.49
N ASN A 7 46.49 37.84 47.87
CA ASN A 7 45.40 36.89 47.67
C ASN A 7 44.96 36.89 46.23
N PHE A 8 45.12 35.75 45.54
CA PHE A 8 44.44 35.50 44.22
C PHE A 8 43.07 34.83 44.46
N SER A 9 42.04 35.58 44.28
CA SER A 9 40.67 35.03 44.24
C SER A 9 40.43 34.38 42.90
N LEU A 10 40.23 33.04 42.91
CA LEU A 10 39.76 32.28 41.72
C LEU A 10 38.27 32.48 41.56
N LEU A 11 37.90 33.19 40.50
CA LEU A 11 36.47 33.27 40.04
C LEU A 11 36.14 31.98 39.29
N ILE A 12 35.33 31.13 39.90
CA ILE A 12 34.73 29.95 39.21
C ILE A 12 33.52 30.44 38.41
N LEU A 13 33.68 30.48 37.10
CA LEU A 13 32.61 30.76 36.14
C LEU A 13 31.81 29.47 35.93
N SER A 14 30.64 29.36 36.57
CA SER A 14 29.70 28.24 36.34
C SER A 14 29.01 28.45 34.99
N LEU A 15 29.41 27.62 34.01
CA LEU A 15 28.76 27.52 32.72
C LEU A 15 27.46 26.67 32.89
N THR A 16 26.31 27.33 32.99
CA THR A 16 25.00 26.66 32.90
C THR A 16 24.75 26.29 31.44
N LEU A 17 24.88 25.00 31.13
CA LEU A 17 24.40 24.43 29.85
C LEU A 17 22.88 24.53 29.82
N LEU A 18 22.36 25.53 29.12
CA LEU A 18 20.97 25.56 28.68
C LEU A 18 20.84 24.46 27.63
N SER A 19 20.28 23.32 28.04
CA SER A 19 19.78 22.28 27.11
C SER A 19 18.61 22.89 26.40
N ALA A 20 18.83 23.39 25.18
CA ALA A 20 17.75 23.78 24.29
C ALA A 20 17.01 22.49 23.91
N CYS A 21 15.76 22.32 24.40
CA CYS A 21 14.81 21.39 23.80
C CYS A 21 14.66 21.76 22.34
N GLN A 22 15.29 21.01 21.44
CA GLN A 22 14.94 21.06 20.03
C GLN A 22 13.51 20.53 19.95
N PRO A 23 12.57 21.27 19.29
CA PRO A 23 11.27 20.71 19.01
C PRO A 23 11.48 19.46 18.16
N GLU A 24 10.87 18.36 18.57
CA GLU A 24 10.80 17.17 17.74
C GLU A 24 10.25 17.58 16.37
N PRO A 25 10.77 17.04 15.26
CA PRO A 25 10.23 17.34 13.94
C PRO A 25 8.73 16.99 13.97
N SER A 26 7.88 18.01 13.78
CA SER A 26 6.44 17.79 13.69
C SER A 26 6.20 16.79 12.58
N ALA A 27 5.58 15.66 12.89
CA ALA A 27 5.16 14.69 11.90
C ALA A 27 4.35 15.43 10.83
N THR A 28 4.81 15.41 9.59
CA THR A 28 4.10 16.06 8.49
C THR A 28 2.93 15.16 8.14
N PHE A 29 1.76 15.43 8.70
CA PHE A 29 0.53 14.74 8.35
C PHE A 29 0.05 15.25 6.99
N CYS A 30 -0.07 14.35 6.02
CA CYS A 30 -0.62 14.67 4.71
C CYS A 30 -2.15 14.79 4.75
N LEU A 31 -2.81 14.03 5.63
CA LEU A 31 -4.22 14.18 5.99
C LEU A 31 -4.35 14.81 7.38
N SER A 32 -5.44 15.55 7.60
CA SER A 32 -5.75 16.02 8.95
C SER A 32 -6.07 14.83 9.86
N PRO A 33 -5.75 14.90 11.16
CA PRO A 33 -6.04 13.82 12.11
C PRO A 33 -7.51 13.36 12.08
N GLU A 34 -8.45 14.28 11.85
CA GLU A 34 -9.89 13.99 11.78
C GLU A 34 -10.27 13.20 10.51
N SER A 35 -9.43 13.26 9.48
CA SER A 35 -9.63 12.53 8.23
C SER A 35 -9.05 11.11 8.26
N LEU A 36 -8.12 10.83 9.18
CA LEU A 36 -7.56 9.49 9.36
C LEU A 36 -8.64 8.52 9.87
N GLY A 37 -8.77 7.38 9.18
CA GLY A 37 -9.77 6.37 9.50
C GLY A 37 -11.21 6.74 9.10
N SER A 38 -11.42 7.88 8.44
CA SER A 38 -12.74 8.25 7.94
C SER A 38 -13.15 7.41 6.74
N THR A 39 -14.47 7.25 6.57
CA THR A 39 -15.07 6.63 5.38
C THR A 39 -15.74 7.67 4.50
N VAL A 40 -15.91 7.32 3.23
CA VAL A 40 -16.68 8.08 2.25
C VAL A 40 -17.90 7.27 1.87
N ASN A 41 -19.09 7.91 1.92
CA ASN A 41 -20.31 7.31 1.40
C ASN A 41 -20.34 7.48 -0.12
N ILE A 42 -20.35 6.37 -0.83
CA ILE A 42 -20.42 6.30 -2.29
C ILE A 42 -21.87 6.01 -2.70
N GLN A 43 -22.47 6.96 -3.38
CA GLN A 43 -23.78 6.73 -4.00
C GLN A 43 -23.63 5.78 -5.17
N GLY A 44 -24.46 4.75 -5.21
CA GLY A 44 -24.48 3.78 -6.32
C GLY A 44 -24.82 4.45 -7.65
N GLY A 45 -24.47 3.78 -8.73
CA GLY A 45 -24.72 4.29 -10.08
C GLY A 45 -24.17 3.38 -11.15
N GLU A 46 -24.29 3.82 -12.39
CA GLU A 46 -23.75 3.13 -13.54
C GLU A 46 -22.46 3.80 -14.02
N PHE A 47 -21.46 3.01 -14.39
CA PHE A 47 -20.18 3.51 -14.88
C PHE A 47 -19.56 2.56 -15.91
N GLN A 48 -18.52 3.02 -16.60
CA GLN A 48 -17.67 2.19 -17.43
C GLN A 48 -16.67 1.43 -16.57
N PHE A 49 -16.89 0.14 -16.39
CA PHE A 49 -15.96 -0.78 -15.74
C PHE A 49 -14.94 -1.29 -16.75
N GLY A 50 -13.65 -1.16 -16.44
CA GLY A 50 -12.54 -1.57 -17.30
C GLY A 50 -12.15 -0.55 -18.36
N ASP A 51 -11.16 -0.94 -19.17
CA ASP A 51 -10.61 -0.12 -20.26
C ASP A 51 -10.06 -1.02 -21.38
N ASN A 52 -10.21 -0.58 -22.63
CA ASN A 52 -9.69 -1.29 -23.80
C ASN A 52 -8.39 -0.71 -24.34
N ARG A 53 -7.89 0.38 -23.75
CA ARG A 53 -6.76 1.16 -24.28
C ARG A 53 -5.39 0.62 -23.90
N PHE A 54 -5.33 -0.16 -22.79
CA PHE A 54 -4.04 -0.53 -22.18
C PHE A 54 -3.83 -2.04 -22.15
N TYR A 55 -3.86 -2.68 -20.99
CA TYR A 55 -3.62 -4.12 -20.88
C TYR A 55 -4.87 -4.91 -21.24
N ILE A 56 -4.67 -6.06 -21.88
CA ILE A 56 -5.75 -6.92 -22.37
C ILE A 56 -6.69 -7.40 -21.23
N ASP A 57 -6.14 -7.60 -20.04
CA ASP A 57 -6.87 -8.05 -18.86
C ASP A 57 -7.69 -6.94 -18.18
N GLU A 58 -7.53 -5.68 -18.59
CA GLU A 58 -8.37 -4.56 -18.18
C GLU A 58 -9.68 -4.49 -18.97
N GLY A 59 -9.75 -5.12 -20.12
CA GLY A 59 -10.91 -5.21 -20.99
C GLY A 59 -11.68 -6.52 -20.82
N PRO A 60 -12.83 -6.62 -21.55
CA PRO A 60 -13.46 -5.55 -22.28
C PRO A 60 -14.15 -4.55 -21.34
N ALA A 61 -14.10 -3.26 -21.71
CA ALA A 61 -14.88 -2.24 -21.01
C ALA A 61 -16.39 -2.51 -21.17
N SER A 62 -17.13 -2.34 -20.08
CA SER A 62 -18.57 -2.60 -20.04
C SER A 62 -19.29 -1.63 -19.10
N ARG A 63 -20.56 -1.32 -19.41
CA ARG A 63 -21.42 -0.60 -18.45
C ARG A 63 -21.79 -1.53 -17.31
N THR A 64 -21.63 -1.05 -16.09
CA THR A 64 -21.82 -1.84 -14.86
C THR A 64 -22.48 -0.98 -13.80
N THR A 65 -23.42 -1.52 -13.05
CA THR A 65 -24.11 -0.84 -11.95
C THR A 65 -23.50 -1.27 -10.62
N VAL A 66 -23.35 -0.31 -9.72
CA VAL A 66 -22.87 -0.51 -8.33
C VAL A 66 -23.95 -0.01 -7.38
N ALA A 67 -24.24 -0.76 -6.32
CA ALA A 67 -25.08 -0.30 -5.22
C ALA A 67 -24.32 0.75 -4.37
N SER A 68 -25.02 1.52 -3.53
CA SER A 68 -24.41 2.43 -2.59
C SER A 68 -23.63 1.67 -1.52
N PHE A 69 -22.45 2.17 -1.10
CA PHE A 69 -21.61 1.58 -0.08
C PHE A 69 -20.75 2.65 0.61
N ASN A 70 -20.14 2.28 1.74
CA ASN A 70 -19.14 3.11 2.40
C ASN A 70 -17.77 2.50 2.17
N ILE A 71 -16.74 3.32 1.89
CA ILE A 71 -15.37 2.89 1.66
C ILE A 71 -14.40 3.74 2.49
N ASP A 72 -13.30 3.16 2.94
CA ASP A 72 -12.24 3.93 3.60
C ASP A 72 -11.70 4.99 2.64
N ARG A 73 -11.51 6.21 3.15
CA ARG A 73 -10.97 7.34 2.39
C ARG A 73 -9.58 7.06 1.84
N HIS A 74 -8.78 6.31 2.56
CA HIS A 74 -7.38 5.97 2.29
C HIS A 74 -7.11 4.49 2.58
N GLU A 75 -5.93 3.99 2.23
CA GLU A 75 -5.49 2.65 2.63
C GLU A 75 -5.40 2.53 4.15
N VAL A 76 -5.61 1.33 4.69
CA VAL A 76 -5.43 1.06 6.12
C VAL A 76 -3.99 1.34 6.52
N THR A 77 -3.81 2.12 7.59
CA THR A 77 -2.49 2.56 8.05
C THR A 77 -1.86 1.61 9.07
N ASN A 78 -0.55 1.74 9.31
CA ASN A 78 0.17 1.01 10.34
C ASN A 78 -0.47 1.20 11.73
N ALA A 79 -0.85 2.43 12.10
CA ALA A 79 -1.52 2.69 13.36
C ALA A 79 -2.85 1.96 13.50
N GLN A 80 -3.66 1.95 12.44
CA GLN A 80 -4.95 1.25 12.45
C GLN A 80 -4.78 -0.27 12.55
N PHE A 81 -3.82 -0.83 11.83
CA PHE A 81 -3.52 -2.27 11.89
C PHE A 81 -2.89 -2.65 13.24
N SER A 82 -2.04 -1.81 13.82
CA SER A 82 -1.52 -2.00 15.18
C SER A 82 -2.63 -2.10 16.21
N ALA A 83 -3.63 -1.22 16.16
CA ALA A 83 -4.78 -1.26 17.05
C ALA A 83 -5.58 -2.58 16.93
N PHE A 84 -5.73 -3.11 15.71
CA PHE A 84 -6.33 -4.42 15.49
C PHE A 84 -5.52 -5.54 16.15
N VAL A 85 -4.21 -5.55 15.93
CA VAL A 85 -3.33 -6.57 16.51
C VAL A 85 -3.31 -6.48 18.04
N GLU A 86 -3.24 -5.27 18.59
CA GLU A 86 -3.29 -5.05 20.05
C GLU A 86 -4.62 -5.54 20.66
N ALA A 87 -5.73 -5.31 19.97
CA ALA A 87 -7.06 -5.71 20.46
C ALA A 87 -7.31 -7.23 20.38
N THR A 88 -6.66 -7.93 19.44
CA THR A 88 -7.01 -9.32 19.10
C THR A 88 -5.88 -10.32 19.35
N GLY A 89 -4.64 -9.88 19.47
CA GLY A 89 -3.47 -10.75 19.48
C GLY A 89 -3.21 -11.44 18.12
N TYR A 90 -3.74 -10.89 17.02
CA TYR A 90 -3.61 -11.47 15.70
C TYR A 90 -2.14 -11.57 15.27
N LEU A 91 -1.76 -12.71 14.70
CA LEU A 91 -0.46 -12.91 14.04
C LEU A 91 -0.70 -13.05 12.55
N THR A 92 0.03 -12.29 11.74
CA THR A 92 -0.07 -12.35 10.28
C THR A 92 0.58 -13.61 9.73
N ALA A 93 0.21 -14.00 8.50
CA ALA A 93 0.82 -15.13 7.84
C ALA A 93 2.35 -15.00 7.73
N ALA A 94 2.87 -13.79 7.51
CA ALA A 94 4.29 -13.51 7.47
C ALA A 94 4.98 -13.68 8.84
N GLU A 95 4.28 -13.43 9.96
CA GLU A 95 4.81 -13.66 11.32
C GLU A 95 4.76 -15.15 11.72
N VAL A 96 3.80 -15.92 11.19
CA VAL A 96 3.65 -17.35 11.50
C VAL A 96 4.53 -18.22 10.60
N GLY A 97 4.70 -17.84 9.33
CA GLY A 97 5.27 -18.69 8.28
C GLY A 97 4.25 -19.68 7.69
N LEU A 98 4.70 -20.52 6.77
CA LEU A 98 3.86 -21.45 6.03
C LEU A 98 4.00 -22.88 6.57
N SER A 99 2.87 -23.60 6.75
CA SER A 99 2.91 -24.97 7.25
C SER A 99 3.35 -25.96 6.17
N GLU A 100 4.03 -27.03 6.56
CA GLU A 100 4.38 -28.13 5.64
C GLU A 100 3.12 -28.86 5.13
N ALA A 101 2.07 -28.90 5.95
CA ALA A 101 0.82 -29.57 5.58
C ALA A 101 0.13 -28.86 4.41
N ASP A 102 0.13 -27.53 4.41
CA ASP A 102 -0.49 -26.74 3.35
C ASP A 102 0.43 -26.54 2.14
N PHE A 103 1.76 -26.57 2.35
CA PHE A 103 2.78 -26.32 1.33
C PHE A 103 3.85 -27.42 1.30
N PRO A 104 3.48 -28.68 1.04
CA PRO A 104 4.41 -29.82 1.14
C PRO A 104 5.57 -29.78 0.13
N ASN A 105 5.38 -29.09 -1.01
CA ASN A 105 6.39 -28.96 -2.05
C ASN A 105 7.25 -27.70 -1.92
N LEU A 106 6.96 -26.80 -0.97
CA LEU A 106 7.75 -25.59 -0.75
C LEU A 106 8.99 -25.98 0.10
N PRO A 107 10.22 -25.62 -0.35
CA PRO A 107 11.42 -25.86 0.45
C PRO A 107 11.32 -25.24 1.86
N ALA A 108 11.85 -25.93 2.87
CA ALA A 108 11.73 -25.56 4.28
C ALA A 108 12.19 -24.13 4.58
N GLN A 109 13.23 -23.66 3.87
CA GLN A 109 13.74 -22.29 4.04
C GLN A 109 12.75 -21.17 3.68
N TYR A 110 11.71 -21.47 2.90
CA TYR A 110 10.65 -20.52 2.52
C TYR A 110 9.36 -20.73 3.33
N ARG A 111 9.36 -21.68 4.29
CA ARG A 111 8.22 -21.92 5.19
C ARG A 111 8.37 -21.23 6.55
N VAL A 112 9.55 -20.72 6.88
CA VAL A 112 9.79 -19.95 8.10
C VAL A 112 9.04 -18.61 8.06
N PRO A 113 8.86 -17.92 9.21
CA PRO A 113 8.40 -16.52 9.21
C PRO A 113 9.20 -15.67 8.23
N GLY A 114 8.48 -14.85 7.47
CA GLY A 114 9.08 -14.02 6.42
C GLY A 114 8.14 -13.78 5.25
N SER A 115 8.59 -12.99 4.29
CA SER A 115 7.81 -12.64 3.12
C SER A 115 8.67 -12.21 1.94
N MET A 116 8.01 -11.92 0.80
CA MET A 116 8.69 -11.44 -0.40
C MET A 116 9.01 -9.96 -0.28
N VAL A 117 10.25 -9.59 -0.60
CA VAL A 117 10.74 -8.21 -0.56
C VAL A 117 11.32 -7.85 -1.94
N PHE A 118 10.99 -6.65 -2.42
CA PHE A 118 11.62 -6.10 -3.61
C PHE A 118 13.03 -5.62 -3.28
N VAL A 119 14.02 -6.18 -3.97
CA VAL A 119 15.43 -5.82 -3.84
C VAL A 119 15.91 -5.33 -5.21
N PRO A 120 16.20 -4.04 -5.37
CA PRO A 120 16.73 -3.53 -6.63
C PRO A 120 18.00 -4.28 -7.03
N PRO A 121 18.18 -4.62 -8.32
CA PRO A 121 19.42 -5.22 -8.79
C PRO A 121 20.60 -4.25 -8.65
N ALA A 122 21.82 -4.77 -8.56
CA ALA A 122 23.01 -3.93 -8.66
C ALA A 122 23.06 -3.24 -10.04
N ASP A 123 23.54 -1.99 -10.07
CA ASP A 123 23.45 -1.04 -11.19
C ASP A 123 24.01 -1.55 -12.55
N ASP A 124 24.89 -2.54 -12.54
CA ASP A 124 25.63 -3.01 -13.70
C ASP A 124 25.23 -4.43 -14.18
N GLN A 125 24.25 -5.06 -13.51
CA GLN A 125 23.90 -6.45 -13.82
C GLN A 125 22.58 -6.57 -14.57
N PRO A 126 22.57 -7.24 -15.75
CA PRO A 126 21.32 -7.66 -16.37
C PRO A 126 20.53 -8.53 -15.40
N SER A 127 19.30 -8.11 -15.10
CA SER A 127 18.45 -8.83 -14.14
C SER A 127 17.07 -9.09 -14.71
N SER A 128 16.45 -10.17 -14.28
CA SER A 128 15.06 -10.50 -14.60
C SER A 128 14.12 -10.14 -13.45
N PRO A 129 12.83 -9.90 -13.70
CA PRO A 129 11.84 -9.62 -12.67
C PRO A 129 11.83 -10.66 -11.53
N ALA A 130 12.11 -11.94 -11.83
CA ALA A 130 12.18 -13.01 -10.83
C ALA A 130 13.34 -12.82 -9.82
N GLN A 131 14.36 -12.05 -10.16
CA GLN A 131 15.52 -11.81 -9.28
C GLN A 131 15.31 -10.60 -8.35
N TRP A 132 14.35 -9.75 -8.66
CA TRP A 132 14.05 -8.57 -7.84
C TRP A 132 13.22 -8.89 -6.60
N TRP A 133 12.56 -10.04 -6.59
CA TRP A 133 11.74 -10.50 -5.49
C TRP A 133 12.48 -11.60 -4.73
N GLN A 134 12.82 -11.30 -3.48
CA GLN A 134 13.55 -12.21 -2.62
C GLN A 134 12.73 -12.54 -1.37
N PHE A 135 12.71 -13.80 -0.97
CA PHE A 135 12.19 -14.17 0.33
C PHE A 135 13.17 -13.73 1.41
N ILE A 136 12.72 -12.89 2.31
CA ILE A 136 13.50 -12.40 3.45
C ILE A 136 12.86 -12.94 4.73
N ALA A 137 13.64 -13.72 5.49
CA ALA A 137 13.20 -14.20 6.79
C ALA A 137 12.87 -13.04 7.72
N ASP A 138 11.83 -13.19 8.55
CA ASP A 138 11.32 -12.20 9.50
C ASP A 138 10.80 -10.89 8.88
N ALA A 139 10.74 -10.77 7.55
CA ALA A 139 10.02 -9.69 6.92
C ALA A 139 8.52 -9.83 7.17
N ASN A 140 7.88 -8.81 7.74
CA ASN A 140 6.48 -8.76 8.10
C ASN A 140 6.00 -7.30 8.18
N TRP A 141 4.77 -7.03 8.59
CA TRP A 141 4.22 -5.68 8.62
C TRP A 141 4.94 -4.71 9.57
N ARG A 142 5.63 -5.21 10.64
CA ARG A 142 6.45 -4.38 11.52
C ARG A 142 7.88 -4.18 10.99
N HIS A 143 8.33 -5.10 10.15
CA HIS A 143 9.66 -5.15 9.54
C HIS A 143 9.53 -5.34 8.02
N PRO A 144 9.01 -4.32 7.26
CA PRO A 144 8.56 -4.51 5.88
C PRO A 144 9.64 -4.96 4.89
N TYR A 145 10.90 -4.72 5.20
CA TYR A 145 12.05 -5.06 4.36
C TYR A 145 13.00 -6.06 5.05
N GLY A 146 12.55 -6.72 6.12
CA GLY A 146 13.33 -7.65 6.93
C GLY A 146 13.70 -7.09 8.31
N PRO A 147 14.41 -7.88 9.14
CA PRO A 147 14.62 -7.60 10.57
C PRO A 147 15.33 -6.28 10.87
N ASP A 148 16.09 -5.74 9.92
CA ASP A 148 16.79 -4.45 10.07
C ASP A 148 15.93 -3.24 9.70
N SER A 149 14.68 -3.46 9.32
CA SER A 149 13.70 -2.40 9.01
C SER A 149 12.63 -2.27 10.09
N ASP A 150 12.01 -1.10 10.22
CA ASP A 150 10.91 -0.86 11.15
C ASP A 150 9.87 0.13 10.61
N ILE A 151 8.79 0.30 11.37
CA ILE A 151 7.71 1.26 11.11
C ILE A 151 7.66 2.40 12.13
N VAL A 152 8.72 2.62 12.90
CA VAL A 152 8.80 3.72 13.87
C VAL A 152 8.64 5.06 13.14
N GLY A 153 7.69 5.88 13.59
CA GLY A 153 7.36 7.15 12.94
C GLY A 153 6.60 7.03 11.61
N LYS A 154 6.11 5.82 11.26
CA LYS A 154 5.34 5.56 10.05
C LYS A 154 3.88 5.19 10.34
N ASP A 155 3.30 5.75 11.38
CA ASP A 155 1.93 5.47 11.83
C ASP A 155 0.88 5.73 10.74
N THR A 156 1.10 6.76 9.92
CA THR A 156 0.22 7.18 8.82
C THR A 156 0.56 6.57 7.46
N TYR A 157 1.56 5.71 7.38
CA TYR A 157 1.87 4.97 6.16
C TYR A 157 0.91 3.79 6.00
N PRO A 158 0.61 3.35 4.76
CA PRO A 158 -0.19 2.16 4.54
C PRO A 158 0.49 0.94 5.15
N VAL A 159 -0.28 0.09 5.82
CA VAL A 159 0.22 -1.20 6.26
C VAL A 159 0.43 -2.12 5.05
N VAL A 160 1.56 -2.79 5.03
CA VAL A 160 1.96 -3.69 3.95
C VAL A 160 2.43 -5.03 4.51
N GLN A 161 2.93 -5.93 3.67
CA GLN A 161 3.38 -7.28 4.09
C GLN A 161 2.24 -8.12 4.67
N LEU A 162 1.06 -8.00 4.04
CA LEU A 162 -0.16 -8.71 4.44
C LEU A 162 -0.65 -9.60 3.30
N THR A 163 -1.07 -10.81 3.65
CA THR A 163 -1.82 -11.70 2.76
C THR A 163 -3.26 -11.23 2.62
N HIS A 164 -3.98 -11.79 1.64
CA HIS A 164 -5.41 -11.56 1.52
C HIS A 164 -6.19 -11.93 2.78
N GLN A 165 -5.79 -13.01 3.47
CA GLN A 165 -6.42 -13.46 4.71
C GLN A 165 -6.20 -12.46 5.85
N ASP A 166 -5.01 -11.89 5.97
CA ASP A 166 -4.72 -10.88 7.00
C ASP A 166 -5.58 -9.63 6.80
N ALA A 167 -5.72 -9.16 5.55
CA ALA A 167 -6.58 -8.04 5.20
C ALA A 167 -8.07 -8.33 5.48
N GLN A 168 -8.52 -9.57 5.20
CA GLN A 168 -9.88 -9.99 5.54
C GLN A 168 -10.13 -10.05 7.06
N ALA A 169 -9.16 -10.54 7.84
CA ALA A 169 -9.28 -10.61 9.29
C ALA A 169 -9.45 -9.21 9.91
N TYR A 170 -8.66 -8.23 9.45
CA TYR A 170 -8.83 -6.83 9.84
C TYR A 170 -10.22 -6.29 9.47
N ALA A 171 -10.65 -6.49 8.23
CA ALA A 171 -11.95 -6.01 7.78
C ALA A 171 -13.10 -6.62 8.61
N GLN A 172 -13.05 -7.92 8.89
CA GLN A 172 -14.05 -8.62 9.72
C GLN A 172 -14.07 -8.11 11.18
N TRP A 173 -12.91 -7.79 11.74
CA TRP A 173 -12.84 -7.19 13.08
C TRP A 173 -13.61 -5.87 13.17
N LEU A 174 -13.60 -5.06 12.09
CA LEU A 174 -14.39 -3.85 11.99
C LEU A 174 -15.87 -4.08 11.61
N GLY A 175 -16.33 -5.33 11.41
CA GLY A 175 -17.65 -5.62 10.85
C GLY A 175 -17.79 -5.19 9.39
N ARG A 176 -16.69 -5.18 8.64
CA ARG A 176 -16.57 -4.76 7.25
C ARG A 176 -16.04 -5.89 6.37
N ARG A 177 -15.81 -5.60 5.12
CA ARG A 177 -15.22 -6.52 4.12
C ARG A 177 -14.22 -5.81 3.21
N LEU A 178 -13.46 -6.58 2.44
CA LEU A 178 -12.70 -6.04 1.32
C LEU A 178 -13.67 -5.64 0.18
N PRO A 179 -13.36 -4.59 -0.60
CA PRO A 179 -14.15 -4.22 -1.76
C PRO A 179 -14.12 -5.32 -2.81
N SER A 180 -15.18 -5.42 -3.61
CA SER A 180 -15.09 -6.06 -4.92
C SER A 180 -14.26 -5.16 -5.86
N GLU A 181 -13.72 -5.76 -6.93
CA GLU A 181 -12.99 -5.00 -7.95
C GLU A 181 -13.88 -3.91 -8.59
N ILE A 182 -15.17 -4.18 -8.76
CA ILE A 182 -16.13 -3.24 -9.34
C ILE A 182 -16.36 -2.04 -8.41
N GLU A 183 -16.58 -2.27 -7.11
CA GLU A 183 -16.73 -1.21 -6.11
C GLU A 183 -15.48 -0.36 -6.02
N TRP A 184 -14.32 -1.01 -5.96
CA TRP A 184 -13.04 -0.32 -5.88
C TRP A 184 -12.81 0.59 -7.09
N GLU A 185 -13.02 0.06 -8.32
CA GLU A 185 -12.83 0.83 -9.55
C GLU A 185 -13.83 1.99 -9.67
N TYR A 186 -15.09 1.77 -9.30
CA TYR A 186 -16.11 2.81 -9.27
C TYR A 186 -15.70 3.99 -8.38
N ALA A 187 -15.30 3.68 -7.15
CA ALA A 187 -14.85 4.68 -6.19
C ALA A 187 -13.56 5.39 -6.66
N ALA A 188 -12.59 4.64 -7.20
CA ALA A 188 -11.31 5.17 -7.69
C ALA A 188 -11.46 6.12 -8.88
N ARG A 189 -12.47 5.91 -9.74
CA ARG A 189 -12.75 6.82 -10.87
C ARG A 189 -13.20 8.20 -10.44
N GLY A 190 -13.64 8.40 -9.20
CA GLY A 190 -13.94 9.72 -8.67
C GLY A 190 -15.07 10.46 -9.41
N GLY A 191 -15.98 9.75 -10.09
CA GLY A 191 -17.03 10.33 -10.94
C GLY A 191 -16.58 10.65 -12.38
N LEU A 192 -15.32 10.39 -12.73
CA LEU A 192 -14.78 10.60 -14.09
C LEU A 192 -14.92 9.33 -14.92
N ASP A 193 -16.07 9.17 -15.58
CA ASP A 193 -16.37 8.00 -16.39
C ASP A 193 -15.46 7.90 -17.62
N GLY A 194 -14.71 6.80 -17.72
CA GLY A 194 -13.80 6.54 -18.84
C GLY A 194 -12.47 7.33 -18.84
N ALA A 195 -12.17 8.17 -17.84
CA ALA A 195 -10.88 8.82 -17.68
C ALA A 195 -9.75 7.80 -17.45
N VAL A 196 -8.52 8.17 -17.82
CA VAL A 196 -7.35 7.30 -17.66
C VAL A 196 -6.98 7.12 -16.20
N TYR A 197 -6.96 8.23 -15.44
CA TYR A 197 -6.58 8.27 -14.02
C TYR A 197 -7.73 8.78 -13.15
N SER A 198 -7.56 8.72 -11.87
CA SER A 198 -8.54 9.20 -10.87
C SER A 198 -8.79 10.72 -10.90
N TRP A 199 -7.97 11.49 -11.61
CA TRP A 199 -8.04 12.95 -11.77
C TRP A 199 -8.25 13.40 -13.23
N GLY A 200 -8.32 12.49 -14.22
CA GLY A 200 -8.45 12.82 -15.64
C GLY A 200 -7.43 12.08 -16.49
N ASP A 201 -6.96 12.73 -17.57
CA ASP A 201 -6.09 12.07 -18.56
C ASP A 201 -4.62 12.54 -18.52
N GLU A 202 -4.29 13.54 -17.68
CA GLU A 202 -2.92 14.01 -17.49
C GLU A 202 -2.07 12.93 -16.78
N LYS A 203 -0.82 12.76 -17.21
CA LYS A 203 0.10 11.80 -16.59
C LYS A 203 0.39 12.15 -15.12
N PRO A 204 0.74 11.15 -14.27
CA PRO A 204 0.98 11.37 -12.84
C PRO A 204 2.04 12.43 -12.51
N HIS A 205 3.02 12.61 -13.38
CA HIS A 205 4.17 13.51 -13.18
C HIS A 205 4.16 14.74 -14.10
N ASP A 206 3.09 15.00 -14.86
CA ASP A 206 2.94 16.22 -15.61
C ASP A 206 2.68 17.39 -14.63
N GLY A 207 3.72 18.15 -14.32
CA GLY A 207 3.71 19.20 -13.31
C GLY A 207 3.92 18.69 -11.89
N LYS A 208 3.05 19.09 -10.93
CA LYS A 208 3.10 18.58 -9.56
C LYS A 208 2.67 17.11 -9.55
N ALA A 209 3.43 16.27 -8.87
CA ALA A 209 3.10 14.86 -8.71
C ALA A 209 1.66 14.67 -8.18
N LYS A 210 0.91 13.78 -8.82
CA LYS A 210 -0.49 13.48 -8.51
C LYS A 210 -0.66 12.14 -7.81
N ALA A 211 0.40 11.32 -7.78
CA ALA A 211 0.42 10.00 -7.15
C ALA A 211 1.86 9.59 -6.83
N ASN A 212 2.02 8.68 -5.87
CA ASN A 212 3.29 8.05 -5.56
C ASN A 212 3.51 6.86 -6.50
N THR A 213 4.41 7.04 -7.47
CA THR A 213 4.82 6.01 -8.44
C THR A 213 6.31 6.14 -8.71
N TRP A 214 6.92 5.17 -9.35
CA TRP A 214 8.34 5.20 -9.66
C TRP A 214 8.67 6.22 -10.75
N GLN A 215 9.64 7.10 -10.52
CA GLN A 215 10.15 8.05 -11.48
C GLN A 215 11.59 7.70 -11.86
N GLY A 216 11.85 7.56 -13.16
CA GLY A 216 13.15 7.18 -13.68
C GLY A 216 13.18 5.77 -14.23
N LEU A 217 14.36 5.17 -14.29
CA LEU A 217 14.58 3.88 -14.94
C LEU A 217 14.35 2.72 -13.96
N PHE A 218 13.16 2.14 -13.98
CA PHE A 218 12.87 0.95 -13.17
C PHE A 218 13.65 -0.27 -13.71
N PRO A 219 14.24 -1.12 -12.87
CA PRO A 219 14.24 -1.10 -11.39
C PRO A 219 15.51 -0.46 -10.79
N HIS A 220 16.31 0.27 -11.56
CA HIS A 220 17.65 0.72 -11.18
C HIS A 220 17.66 2.10 -10.50
N VAL A 221 16.91 3.05 -11.03
CA VAL A 221 16.95 4.45 -10.57
C VAL A 221 15.55 4.95 -10.32
N ASN A 222 15.26 5.29 -9.05
CA ASN A 222 14.09 6.08 -8.68
C ASN A 222 14.54 7.50 -8.32
N LEU A 223 14.07 8.49 -9.08
CA LEU A 223 14.41 9.91 -8.87
C LEU A 223 13.69 10.53 -7.66
N ALA A 224 12.64 9.88 -7.17
CA ALA A 224 11.82 10.33 -6.04
C ALA A 224 11.33 11.79 -6.20
N GLU A 225 10.97 12.20 -7.42
CA GLU A 225 10.47 13.55 -7.71
C GLU A 225 9.12 13.82 -7.06
N ASP A 226 8.39 12.75 -6.72
CA ASP A 226 7.14 12.80 -5.95
C ASP A 226 7.38 12.95 -4.43
N GLY A 227 8.62 12.84 -3.97
CA GLY A 227 9.06 12.98 -2.58
C GLY A 227 9.35 11.66 -1.86
N TYR A 228 9.12 10.48 -2.50
CA TYR A 228 9.24 9.18 -1.84
C TYR A 228 9.94 8.14 -2.71
N THR A 229 10.78 7.31 -2.11
CA THR A 229 11.42 6.16 -2.77
C THR A 229 10.65 4.84 -2.53
N GLY A 230 9.74 4.83 -1.57
CA GLY A 230 8.87 3.72 -1.19
C GLY A 230 7.44 4.21 -1.03
N SER A 231 6.64 3.57 -0.16
CA SER A 231 5.31 4.09 0.16
C SER A 231 5.39 5.48 0.80
N ALA A 232 4.34 6.27 0.62
CA ALA A 232 4.15 7.59 1.23
C ALA A 232 3.13 7.50 2.37
N PRO A 233 3.09 8.46 3.32
CA PRO A 233 1.96 8.63 4.22
C PRO A 233 0.67 8.79 3.42
N VAL A 234 -0.44 8.24 3.91
CA VAL A 234 -1.72 8.34 3.21
C VAL A 234 -2.17 9.79 3.04
N GLY A 235 -2.70 10.12 1.86
CA GLY A 235 -3.29 11.43 1.56
C GLY A 235 -2.30 12.54 1.23
N CYS A 236 -1.07 12.22 0.86
CA CYS A 236 -0.09 13.22 0.43
C CYS A 236 -0.41 13.82 -0.95
N TYR A 237 -1.31 13.20 -1.69
CA TYR A 237 -1.76 13.64 -3.03
C TYR A 237 -3.24 14.04 -2.99
N ALA A 238 -3.67 14.77 -4.01
CA ALA A 238 -5.02 15.29 -4.07
C ALA A 238 -6.06 14.15 -4.10
N ALA A 239 -7.15 14.35 -3.37
CA ALA A 239 -8.30 13.44 -3.42
C ALA A 239 -8.95 13.47 -4.81
N ASN A 240 -9.54 12.35 -5.21
CA ASN A 240 -10.38 12.29 -6.40
C ASN A 240 -11.73 13.00 -6.17
N GLY A 241 -12.59 13.06 -7.20
CA GLY A 241 -13.86 13.79 -7.15
C GLY A 241 -14.89 13.25 -6.13
N LEU A 242 -14.67 12.03 -5.59
CA LEU A 242 -15.48 11.46 -4.51
C LEU A 242 -14.81 11.60 -3.14
N GLY A 243 -13.62 12.20 -3.06
CA GLY A 243 -12.91 12.46 -1.80
C GLY A 243 -12.02 11.32 -1.33
N LEU A 244 -11.74 10.30 -2.16
CA LEU A 244 -10.78 9.24 -1.86
C LEU A 244 -9.37 9.72 -2.23
N VAL A 245 -8.37 9.31 -1.45
CA VAL A 245 -6.96 9.54 -1.71
C VAL A 245 -6.25 8.22 -2.03
N ASP A 246 -5.10 8.32 -2.69
CA ASP A 246 -4.17 7.22 -2.97
C ASP A 246 -4.78 6.04 -3.74
N THR A 247 -5.84 6.31 -4.53
CA THR A 247 -6.44 5.32 -5.44
C THR A 247 -5.62 5.10 -6.73
N THR A 248 -4.44 5.67 -6.78
CA THR A 248 -3.47 5.57 -7.88
C THR A 248 -2.07 5.58 -7.28
N GLY A 249 -1.28 4.54 -7.50
CA GLY A 249 0.06 4.41 -6.93
C GLY A 249 0.03 4.06 -5.44
N ASN A 250 1.00 4.49 -4.68
CA ASN A 250 1.31 4.19 -3.29
C ASN A 250 1.43 2.68 -3.03
N VAL A 251 0.36 1.97 -2.67
CA VAL A 251 0.38 0.51 -2.59
C VAL A 251 -0.75 -0.12 -3.38
N TRP A 252 -0.52 -1.30 -3.97
CA TRP A 252 -1.58 -2.13 -4.49
C TRP A 252 -2.59 -2.47 -3.39
N GLU A 253 -3.85 -2.62 -3.75
CA GLU A 253 -4.89 -2.91 -2.78
C GLU A 253 -5.60 -4.23 -3.07
N TRP A 254 -5.69 -5.06 -2.02
CA TRP A 254 -6.46 -6.29 -2.07
C TRP A 254 -7.95 -6.04 -2.35
N THR A 255 -8.51 -6.78 -3.29
CA THR A 255 -9.96 -6.91 -3.46
C THR A 255 -10.42 -8.32 -3.13
N ASN A 256 -11.73 -8.50 -2.91
CA ASN A 256 -12.30 -9.83 -2.68
C ASN A 256 -12.64 -10.56 -4.00
N THR A 257 -12.43 -9.93 -5.16
CA THR A 257 -12.75 -10.50 -6.46
C THR A 257 -11.70 -11.52 -6.89
N PRO A 258 -12.08 -12.77 -7.23
CA PRO A 258 -11.18 -13.71 -7.89
C PRO A 258 -10.66 -13.12 -9.21
N TYR A 259 -9.34 -13.22 -9.43
CA TYR A 259 -8.77 -12.75 -10.70
C TYR A 259 -9.06 -13.75 -11.83
N GLY A 260 -9.23 -13.23 -13.02
CA GLY A 260 -9.22 -13.97 -14.28
C GLY A 260 -8.86 -13.05 -15.44
N PRO A 261 -8.08 -13.52 -16.41
CA PRO A 261 -7.60 -12.68 -17.53
C PRO A 261 -8.73 -12.23 -18.47
N ASP A 262 -9.86 -12.93 -18.47
CA ASP A 262 -11.06 -12.54 -19.19
C ASP A 262 -12.18 -12.22 -18.18
N ARG A 263 -12.53 -10.96 -18.03
CA ARG A 263 -13.56 -10.49 -17.10
C ARG A 263 -14.97 -11.03 -17.37
N LYS A 264 -15.24 -11.54 -18.56
CA LYS A 264 -16.54 -12.13 -18.92
C LYS A 264 -16.71 -13.58 -18.46
N ARG A 265 -15.60 -14.23 -18.11
CA ARG A 265 -15.60 -15.63 -17.70
C ARG A 265 -15.57 -15.74 -16.18
N ASP A 266 -16.43 -16.59 -15.65
CA ASP A 266 -16.35 -17.00 -14.24
C ASP A 266 -15.21 -18.03 -14.05
N TYR A 267 -14.25 -17.68 -13.21
CA TYR A 267 -13.14 -18.56 -12.81
C TYR A 267 -13.34 -19.17 -11.42
N GLY A 268 -14.54 -19.04 -10.85
CA GLY A 268 -14.86 -19.53 -9.52
C GLY A 268 -14.12 -18.79 -8.40
N SER A 269 -14.23 -19.29 -7.17
CA SER A 269 -13.67 -18.64 -5.98
C SER A 269 -12.14 -18.57 -5.94
N ASN A 270 -11.46 -19.46 -6.68
CA ASN A 270 -10.00 -19.52 -6.72
C ASN A 270 -9.37 -18.52 -7.68
N GLY A 271 -10.14 -18.06 -8.68
CA GLY A 271 -9.59 -17.28 -9.77
C GLY A 271 -8.69 -18.14 -10.69
N PHE A 272 -8.02 -17.47 -11.63
CA PHE A 272 -7.09 -18.11 -12.54
C PHE A 272 -6.06 -17.12 -13.06
N ASP A 273 -4.79 -17.46 -12.93
CA ASP A 273 -3.69 -16.77 -13.60
C ASP A 273 -2.94 -17.80 -14.49
N PRO A 274 -2.86 -17.58 -15.80
CA PRO A 274 -2.13 -18.48 -16.68
C PRO A 274 -0.62 -18.57 -16.37
N GLN A 275 -0.05 -17.58 -15.68
CA GLN A 275 1.34 -17.58 -15.25
C GLN A 275 1.55 -18.36 -13.94
N GLN A 276 0.46 -18.62 -13.18
CA GLN A 276 0.48 -19.32 -11.90
C GLN A 276 -0.64 -20.40 -11.87
N PRO A 277 -0.61 -21.40 -12.72
CA PRO A 277 -1.69 -22.39 -12.81
C PRO A 277 -1.83 -23.16 -11.49
N GLY A 278 -3.07 -23.28 -11.02
CA GLY A 278 -3.40 -23.99 -9.77
C GLY A 278 -3.24 -23.17 -8.49
N VAL A 279 -2.75 -21.95 -8.57
CA VAL A 279 -2.65 -21.02 -7.44
C VAL A 279 -3.97 -20.24 -7.31
N LYS A 280 -4.43 -20.05 -6.06
CA LYS A 280 -5.58 -19.19 -5.76
C LYS A 280 -5.17 -17.74 -5.85
N VAL A 281 -5.84 -16.98 -6.71
CA VAL A 281 -5.49 -15.59 -6.98
C VAL A 281 -6.67 -14.64 -6.83
N LYS A 282 -6.40 -13.43 -6.34
CA LYS A 282 -7.34 -12.32 -6.27
C LYS A 282 -6.83 -11.14 -7.10
N ALA A 283 -7.77 -10.28 -7.50
CA ALA A 283 -7.42 -9.05 -8.21
C ALA A 283 -6.90 -8.00 -7.23
N LEU A 284 -5.73 -7.44 -7.53
CA LEU A 284 -5.23 -6.20 -6.95
C LEU A 284 -5.62 -5.02 -7.82
N LYS A 285 -5.78 -3.84 -7.21
CA LYS A 285 -6.14 -2.58 -7.86
C LYS A 285 -5.19 -1.45 -7.44
N GLY A 286 -5.13 -0.38 -8.23
CA GLY A 286 -4.50 0.90 -7.89
C GLY A 286 -3.06 1.09 -8.38
N GLY A 287 -2.29 0.05 -8.52
CA GLY A 287 -0.83 0.18 -8.74
C GLY A 287 -0.09 0.47 -7.44
N SER A 288 1.22 0.67 -7.51
CA SER A 288 2.03 0.97 -6.34
C SER A 288 3.21 1.89 -6.69
N PHE A 289 3.97 2.29 -5.68
CA PHE A 289 5.22 3.03 -5.83
C PHE A 289 6.29 2.33 -6.70
N LEU A 290 6.11 1.02 -6.96
CA LEU A 290 6.98 0.25 -7.88
C LEU A 290 6.49 0.28 -9.34
N CYS A 291 5.36 0.92 -9.63
CA CYS A 291 4.85 1.04 -11.00
C CYS A 291 5.53 2.22 -11.71
N ALA A 292 6.06 1.95 -12.91
CA ALA A 292 6.86 2.89 -13.69
C ALA A 292 6.43 2.92 -15.16
N ASP A 293 6.65 4.04 -15.83
CA ASP A 293 6.33 4.22 -17.26
C ASP A 293 7.03 3.20 -18.17
N ASN A 294 8.25 2.78 -17.81
CA ASN A 294 9.05 1.84 -18.60
C ASN A 294 8.85 0.36 -18.23
N TYR A 295 8.01 0.05 -17.23
CA TYR A 295 7.82 -1.32 -16.76
C TYR A 295 6.36 -1.70 -16.53
N CYS A 296 5.67 -1.03 -15.59
CA CYS A 296 4.31 -1.37 -15.16
C CYS A 296 3.47 -0.09 -15.11
N GLN A 297 2.69 0.20 -16.14
CA GLN A 297 1.79 1.36 -16.18
C GLN A 297 0.42 1.03 -15.55
N ARG A 298 0.38 0.20 -14.51
CA ARG A 298 -0.89 -0.27 -13.90
C ARG A 298 -1.39 0.63 -12.77
N TYR A 299 -0.89 1.85 -12.65
CA TYR A 299 -1.37 2.89 -11.73
C TYR A 299 -2.58 3.65 -12.31
N ARG A 300 -3.67 2.92 -12.60
CA ARG A 300 -4.91 3.46 -13.19
C ARG A 300 -6.13 2.73 -12.61
N PRO A 301 -7.31 3.38 -12.50
CA PRO A 301 -8.50 2.73 -11.94
C PRO A 301 -8.88 1.41 -12.63
N ALA A 302 -8.77 1.34 -13.96
CA ALA A 302 -9.07 0.12 -14.72
C ALA A 302 -8.00 -0.98 -14.58
N ALA A 303 -6.78 -0.61 -14.20
CA ALA A 303 -5.67 -1.56 -14.08
C ALA A 303 -5.91 -2.57 -12.97
N ARG A 304 -5.41 -3.78 -13.18
CA ARG A 304 -5.56 -4.91 -12.27
C ARG A 304 -4.34 -5.84 -12.38
N GLN A 305 -4.11 -6.62 -11.36
CA GLN A 305 -3.05 -7.63 -11.34
C GLN A 305 -3.53 -8.86 -10.57
N ALA A 306 -3.12 -10.05 -11.06
CA ALA A 306 -3.29 -11.28 -10.29
C ALA A 306 -2.31 -11.32 -9.13
N GLN A 307 -2.78 -11.73 -7.95
CA GLN A 307 -1.91 -11.94 -6.80
C GLN A 307 -2.29 -13.23 -6.08
N ASP A 308 -1.30 -14.06 -5.81
CA ASP A 308 -1.42 -15.22 -4.92
C ASP A 308 -1.88 -14.74 -3.54
N VAL A 309 -2.98 -15.33 -3.06
CA VAL A 309 -3.61 -14.92 -1.78
C VAL A 309 -2.74 -15.19 -0.56
N THR A 310 -1.70 -16.01 -0.69
CA THR A 310 -0.80 -16.42 0.39
C THR A 310 0.52 -15.65 0.44
N VAL A 311 0.78 -14.83 -0.57
CA VAL A 311 2.04 -14.06 -0.67
C VAL A 311 1.84 -12.65 -0.16
N ALA A 312 2.61 -12.29 0.85
CA ALA A 312 2.75 -10.93 1.35
C ALA A 312 3.92 -10.20 0.69
N SER A 313 3.83 -8.88 0.52
CA SER A 313 4.92 -8.08 -0.04
C SER A 313 4.84 -6.60 0.38
N PRO A 314 5.94 -5.80 0.28
CA PRO A 314 6.02 -4.45 0.84
C PRO A 314 5.30 -3.37 0.02
N HIS A 315 4.63 -3.74 -1.07
CA HIS A 315 3.91 -2.81 -1.95
C HIS A 315 2.42 -3.16 -2.11
N ILE A 316 1.90 -4.06 -1.23
CA ILE A 316 0.50 -4.46 -1.21
C ILE A 316 -0.09 -4.18 0.17
N GLY A 317 -1.11 -3.34 0.18
CA GLY A 317 -1.95 -3.02 1.32
C GLY A 317 -3.43 -3.27 0.98
N PHE A 318 -4.34 -2.51 1.59
CA PHE A 318 -5.77 -2.64 1.36
C PHE A 318 -6.56 -1.47 1.94
N ARG A 319 -7.83 -1.34 1.51
CA ARG A 319 -8.86 -0.55 2.18
C ARG A 319 -10.11 -1.39 2.38
N THR A 320 -11.00 -0.99 3.28
CA THR A 320 -12.23 -1.74 3.59
C THR A 320 -13.48 -1.03 3.13
N VAL A 321 -14.55 -1.81 2.96
CA VAL A 321 -15.88 -1.31 2.65
C VAL A 321 -16.91 -1.86 3.64
N ALA A 322 -17.96 -1.08 3.86
CA ALA A 322 -19.19 -1.53 4.51
C ALA A 322 -20.35 -1.33 3.54
N ASP A 323 -21.34 -2.22 3.59
CA ASP A 323 -22.54 -2.04 2.79
C ASP A 323 -23.24 -0.73 3.17
N GLY A 324 -23.81 -0.04 2.20
CA GLY A 324 -24.59 1.15 2.48
C GLY A 324 -25.78 0.79 3.37
N LEU A 325 -26.15 1.68 4.27
CA LEU A 325 -27.45 1.56 4.92
C LEU A 325 -28.49 1.64 3.80
N GLY A 326 -29.11 0.51 3.47
CA GLY A 326 -30.12 0.47 2.43
C GLY A 326 -31.17 1.56 2.71
N ASP A 327 -31.52 2.31 1.69
CA ASP A 327 -32.71 3.18 1.74
C ASP A 327 -33.89 2.27 2.04
N SER A 328 -34.29 2.27 3.33
CA SER A 328 -35.44 1.56 3.86
C SER A 328 -36.73 2.30 3.56
#